data_fcc85458194ec015b91893bd88848e84
#
_entry.id   fcc85458194ec015b91893bd88848e84
#
_cell.length_a   1.000
_cell.length_b   1.000
_cell.length_c   1.000
_cell.angle_alpha   90.00
_cell.angle_beta   90.00
_cell.angle_gamma   90.00
#
_symmetry.space_group_name_H-M   'P 1'
#
loop_
_entity.id
_entity.type
_entity.pdbx_description
1 polymer ?
#
loop_
_entity_poly.entity_id
_entity_poly.type
_entity_poly.pdbx_seq_one_letter_code
_entity_poly.pdbx_strand_id
1 'polypeptide(L)'
;MAKQRDPVIDSMRGIGIVLMVLGHSGFPGTDFIYLFHMALFFMLSGWLFSLRGGPLHFIKRKVVTLWLPFVLANTAFTVLNNLFLKLNILTSDERILQVPGNAVTTPVTVKDVIGRTVHWCVFDGGTQLGGAMWFIQALFQVSILYALVEFILQRLLHGADTLLPQGLFSGVLLWLGWRCGLAGWNVWGLGIAASCYCLFYLGTVLRRTTRESIPTYQRGTLFAAAFAVLLILGRLGSVGLAGNGYSSPIFLLVTSLAGWVLVREAACLTAPLPCVRVALAYLGRATMPIVILHFLSFKLVTWLGLLTTGGEPYLLAAFPIYFTGGAWWLAYTAAGLVLPLAANAVYKKIKNTVLAH
;
A
#
# COMPACT_ATOMS: atom_id res chain seq x y z
N MET A 1 -16.54 23.17 11.30
CA MET A 1 -15.86 23.44 10.01
C MET A 1 -15.14 22.17 9.56
N ALA A 2 -15.45 21.65 8.37
CA ALA A 2 -14.72 20.55 7.77
C ALA A 2 -13.27 21.01 7.56
N LYS A 3 -12.29 20.26 8.09
CA LYS A 3 -10.85 20.56 7.93
C LYS A 3 -10.56 20.58 6.43
N GLN A 4 -10.14 21.74 5.90
CA GLN A 4 -9.73 21.87 4.50
C GLN A 4 -8.65 20.83 4.23
N ARG A 5 -8.85 20.00 3.21
CA ARG A 5 -7.88 18.95 2.83
C ARG A 5 -6.65 19.60 2.23
N ASP A 6 -5.49 19.09 2.60
CA ASP A 6 -4.22 19.52 2.01
C ASP A 6 -4.08 18.88 0.60
N PRO A 7 -4.10 19.69 -0.48
CA PRO A 7 -4.01 19.17 -1.84
C PRO A 7 -2.65 18.52 -2.14
N VAL A 8 -1.57 18.94 -1.45
CA VAL A 8 -0.24 18.34 -1.61
C VAL A 8 -0.25 16.91 -1.07
N ILE A 9 -0.84 16.69 0.10
CA ILE A 9 -0.96 15.36 0.70
C ILE A 9 -1.84 14.43 -0.15
N ASP A 10 -2.94 14.93 -0.72
CA ASP A 10 -3.77 14.14 -1.64
C ASP A 10 -2.98 13.78 -2.92
N SER A 11 -2.16 14.71 -3.46
CA SER A 11 -1.29 14.47 -4.62
C SER A 11 -0.16 13.48 -4.29
N MET A 12 0.48 13.56 -3.12
CA MET A 12 1.48 12.58 -2.67
C MET A 12 0.88 11.17 -2.59
N ARG A 13 -0.35 11.03 -2.08
CA ARG A 13 -1.07 9.74 -2.09
C ARG A 13 -1.35 9.25 -3.51
N GLY A 14 -1.69 10.17 -4.42
CA GLY A 14 -1.88 9.89 -5.84
C GLY A 14 -0.61 9.39 -6.51
N ILE A 15 0.52 10.07 -6.29
CA ILE A 15 1.82 9.60 -6.78
C ILE A 15 2.14 8.22 -6.17
N GLY A 16 1.98 8.05 -4.86
CA GLY A 16 2.25 6.79 -4.18
C GLY A 16 1.46 5.62 -4.74
N ILE A 17 0.16 5.80 -5.03
CA ILE A 17 -0.67 4.71 -5.59
C ILE A 17 -0.30 4.38 -7.04
N VAL A 18 0.11 5.37 -7.83
CA VAL A 18 0.66 5.13 -9.18
C VAL A 18 1.95 4.33 -9.09
N LEU A 19 2.87 4.70 -8.20
CA LEU A 19 4.12 3.97 -7.97
C LEU A 19 3.87 2.54 -7.48
N MET A 20 2.86 2.31 -6.64
CA MET A 20 2.49 0.97 -6.17
C MET A 20 2.02 0.07 -7.33
N VAL A 21 1.14 0.57 -8.19
CA VAL A 21 0.68 -0.20 -9.37
C VAL A 21 1.82 -0.43 -10.34
N LEU A 22 2.64 0.59 -10.59
CA LEU A 22 3.84 0.53 -11.44
C LEU A 22 4.84 -0.51 -10.94
N GLY A 23 5.08 -0.58 -9.62
CA GLY A 23 5.96 -1.56 -8.99
C GLY A 23 5.49 -3.01 -9.15
N HIS A 24 4.20 -3.26 -9.41
CA HIS A 24 3.65 -4.59 -9.67
C HIS A 24 3.44 -4.91 -11.16
N SER A 25 3.69 -3.95 -12.06
CA SER A 25 3.41 -4.08 -13.50
C SER A 25 4.56 -4.65 -14.34
N GLY A 26 5.70 -4.99 -13.72
CA GLY A 26 6.91 -5.39 -14.43
C GLY A 26 7.74 -4.21 -14.97
N PHE A 27 7.58 -3.03 -14.39
CA PHE A 27 8.37 -1.86 -14.73
C PHE A 27 9.87 -2.07 -14.42
N PRO A 28 10.79 -1.72 -15.35
CA PRO A 28 12.23 -1.96 -15.16
C PRO A 28 12.86 -1.26 -13.95
N GLY A 29 12.23 -0.18 -13.46
CA GLY A 29 12.67 0.58 -12.27
C GLY A 29 11.96 0.17 -10.97
N THR A 30 11.40 -1.02 -10.89
CA THR A 30 10.66 -1.51 -9.71
C THR A 30 11.50 -1.48 -8.45
N ASP A 31 12.77 -1.88 -8.50
CA ASP A 31 13.67 -1.87 -7.33
C ASP A 31 13.88 -0.47 -6.75
N PHE A 32 13.98 0.54 -7.63
CA PHE A 32 14.05 1.94 -7.20
C PHE A 32 12.76 2.38 -6.48
N ILE A 33 11.59 2.01 -7.03
CA ILE A 33 10.29 2.33 -6.43
C ILE A 33 10.16 1.67 -5.05
N TYR A 34 10.60 0.44 -4.92
CA TYR A 34 10.48 -0.36 -3.68
C TYR A 34 11.28 0.23 -2.51
N LEU A 35 12.32 1.02 -2.75
CA LEU A 35 13.08 1.67 -1.70
C LEU A 35 12.20 2.54 -0.76
N PHE A 36 11.07 3.10 -1.24
CA PHE A 36 10.34 4.10 -0.47
C PHE A 36 8.81 4.12 -0.61
N HIS A 37 8.22 3.55 -1.71
CA HIS A 37 6.81 3.80 -2.01
C HIS A 37 5.85 3.28 -0.93
N MET A 38 6.14 2.14 -0.31
CA MET A 38 5.30 1.63 0.78
C MET A 38 5.53 2.39 2.08
N ALA A 39 6.78 2.75 2.39
CA ALA A 39 7.11 3.59 3.54
C ALA A 39 6.36 4.94 3.51
N LEU A 40 6.21 5.53 2.32
CA LEU A 40 5.46 6.77 2.08
C LEU A 40 4.04 6.70 2.64
N PHE A 41 3.32 5.60 2.47
CA PHE A 41 1.94 5.46 2.94
C PHE A 41 1.84 5.38 4.47
N PHE A 42 2.81 4.75 5.14
CA PHE A 42 2.88 4.76 6.61
C PHE A 42 3.17 6.17 7.12
N MET A 43 4.12 6.88 6.51
CA MET A 43 4.45 8.26 6.87
C MET A 43 3.26 9.21 6.60
N LEU A 44 2.56 9.08 5.46
CA LEU A 44 1.34 9.85 5.17
C LEU A 44 0.23 9.58 6.20
N SER A 45 0.12 8.35 6.67
CA SER A 45 -0.86 7.98 7.70
C SER A 45 -0.51 8.58 9.07
N GLY A 46 0.78 8.63 9.41
CA GLY A 46 1.30 9.34 10.56
C GLY A 46 1.09 10.86 10.47
N TRP A 47 1.38 11.46 9.31
CA TRP A 47 1.10 12.88 9.05
C TRP A 47 -0.37 13.25 9.30
N LEU A 48 -1.29 12.36 8.93
CA LEU A 48 -2.74 12.56 9.09
C LEU A 48 -3.26 12.12 10.46
N PHE A 49 -2.39 11.62 11.32
CA PHE A 49 -2.78 11.11 12.64
C PHE A 49 -3.39 12.20 13.52
N SER A 50 -4.47 11.85 14.21
CA SER A 50 -5.13 12.71 15.19
C SER A 50 -6.04 11.89 16.10
N LEU A 51 -5.90 12.03 17.41
CA LEU A 51 -6.76 11.44 18.43
C LEU A 51 -7.98 12.30 18.79
N ARG A 52 -8.35 13.27 17.96
CA ARG A 52 -9.57 14.05 18.19
C ARG A 52 -10.79 13.12 18.29
N GLY A 53 -11.55 13.25 19.37
CA GLY A 53 -12.66 12.34 19.70
C GLY A 53 -12.25 11.10 20.48
N GLY A 54 -10.97 10.99 20.87
CA GLY A 54 -10.43 9.91 21.70
C GLY A 54 -10.02 8.65 20.91
N PRO A 55 -9.33 7.71 21.60
CA PRO A 55 -8.78 6.52 20.96
C PRO A 55 -9.87 5.58 20.43
N LEU A 56 -10.98 5.43 21.12
CA LEU A 56 -12.07 4.57 20.68
C LEU A 56 -12.71 5.05 19.35
N HIS A 57 -12.89 6.36 19.20
CA HIS A 57 -13.37 6.93 17.93
C HIS A 57 -12.36 6.70 16.80
N PHE A 58 -11.07 6.84 17.09
CA PHE A 58 -10.01 6.56 16.13
C PHE A 58 -10.01 5.08 15.69
N ILE A 59 -10.10 4.14 16.66
CA ILE A 59 -10.16 2.69 16.40
C ILE A 59 -11.37 2.35 15.55
N LYS A 60 -12.58 2.81 15.92
CA LYS A 60 -13.81 2.56 15.13
C LYS A 60 -13.65 3.03 13.69
N ARG A 61 -13.05 4.20 13.47
CA ARG A 61 -12.77 4.71 12.12
C ARG A 61 -11.80 3.80 11.34
N LYS A 62 -10.74 3.28 11.99
CA LYS A 62 -9.78 2.35 11.36
C LYS A 62 -10.40 1.00 11.05
N VAL A 63 -11.29 0.50 11.90
CA VAL A 63 -12.09 -0.70 11.62
C VAL A 63 -12.90 -0.51 10.32
N VAL A 64 -13.62 0.59 10.18
CA VAL A 64 -14.44 0.84 8.98
C VAL A 64 -13.59 1.11 7.73
N THR A 65 -12.43 1.77 7.86
CA THR A 65 -11.65 2.22 6.70
C THR A 65 -10.52 1.28 6.26
N LEU A 66 -10.10 0.34 7.10
CA LEU A 66 -9.01 -0.60 6.80
C LEU A 66 -9.45 -2.05 7.01
N TRP A 67 -9.90 -2.41 8.22
CA TRP A 67 -10.23 -3.79 8.56
C TRP A 67 -11.42 -4.31 7.75
N LEU A 68 -12.53 -3.57 7.71
CA LEU A 68 -13.73 -3.99 6.99
C LEU A 68 -13.47 -4.17 5.48
N PRO A 69 -12.83 -3.22 4.75
CA PRO A 69 -12.45 -3.44 3.35
C PRO A 69 -11.53 -4.64 3.15
N PHE A 70 -10.59 -4.90 4.06
CA PHE A 70 -9.71 -6.07 4.00
C PHE A 70 -10.51 -7.38 4.08
N VAL A 71 -11.39 -7.51 5.09
CA VAL A 71 -12.22 -8.71 5.29
C VAL A 71 -13.16 -8.91 4.10
N LEU A 72 -13.89 -7.86 3.70
CA LEU A 72 -14.85 -7.95 2.60
C LEU A 72 -14.19 -8.32 1.27
N ALA A 73 -13.05 -7.74 0.96
CA ALA A 73 -12.35 -8.03 -0.30
C ALA A 73 -11.82 -9.46 -0.36
N ASN A 74 -11.14 -9.94 0.71
CA ASN A 74 -10.65 -11.32 0.77
C ASN A 74 -11.81 -12.33 0.76
N THR A 75 -12.91 -12.05 1.48
CA THR A 75 -14.11 -12.88 1.44
C THR A 75 -14.71 -12.92 0.04
N ALA A 76 -14.85 -11.77 -0.64
CA ALA A 76 -15.37 -11.71 -2.00
C ALA A 76 -14.50 -12.51 -2.99
N PHE A 77 -13.17 -12.38 -2.92
CA PHE A 77 -12.26 -13.18 -3.74
C PHE A 77 -12.36 -14.67 -3.44
N THR A 78 -12.59 -15.05 -2.16
CA THR A 78 -12.79 -16.45 -1.76
C THR A 78 -14.12 -16.99 -2.27
N VAL A 79 -15.21 -16.22 -2.20
CA VAL A 79 -16.52 -16.60 -2.78
C VAL A 79 -16.41 -16.80 -4.30
N LEU A 80 -15.67 -15.93 -4.97
CA LEU A 80 -15.47 -15.99 -6.42
C LEU A 80 -14.40 -17.00 -6.85
N ASN A 81 -13.73 -17.70 -5.93
CA ASN A 81 -12.62 -18.63 -6.23
C ASN A 81 -12.96 -19.64 -7.32
N ASN A 82 -14.11 -20.33 -7.19
CA ASN A 82 -14.50 -21.36 -8.14
C ASN A 82 -14.87 -20.80 -9.53
N LEU A 83 -15.39 -19.57 -9.56
CA LEU A 83 -15.60 -18.84 -10.82
C LEU A 83 -14.24 -18.47 -11.45
N PHE A 84 -13.31 -17.99 -10.64
CA PHE A 84 -11.97 -17.64 -11.11
C PHE A 84 -11.19 -18.84 -11.65
N LEU A 85 -11.38 -20.04 -11.04
CA LEU A 85 -10.85 -21.30 -11.58
C LEU A 85 -11.43 -21.62 -12.96
N LYS A 86 -12.76 -21.50 -13.14
CA LYS A 86 -13.43 -21.74 -14.41
C LYS A 86 -12.97 -20.76 -15.52
N LEU A 87 -12.60 -19.54 -15.12
CA LEU A 87 -12.13 -18.48 -16.04
C LEU A 87 -10.59 -18.48 -16.22
N ASN A 88 -9.88 -19.44 -15.64
CA ASN A 88 -8.41 -19.51 -15.61
C ASN A 88 -7.74 -18.27 -14.99
N ILE A 89 -8.47 -17.39 -14.28
CA ILE A 89 -7.91 -16.29 -13.47
C ILE A 89 -7.08 -16.83 -12.30
N LEU A 90 -7.52 -17.97 -11.75
CA LEU A 90 -6.78 -18.87 -10.87
C LEU A 90 -6.70 -20.22 -11.57
N THR A 91 -5.77 -21.10 -11.18
CA THR A 91 -5.63 -22.40 -11.82
C THR A 91 -5.28 -23.51 -10.82
N SER A 92 -5.79 -24.71 -11.11
CA SER A 92 -5.35 -25.96 -10.47
C SER A 92 -4.34 -26.74 -11.33
N ASP A 93 -3.95 -26.20 -12.47
CA ASP A 93 -2.95 -26.82 -13.35
C ASP A 93 -1.55 -26.65 -12.75
N GLU A 94 -0.89 -27.77 -12.46
CA GLU A 94 0.43 -27.80 -11.83
C GLU A 94 1.54 -27.15 -12.69
N ARG A 95 1.33 -27.03 -14.02
CA ARG A 95 2.28 -26.36 -14.91
C ARG A 95 2.52 -24.91 -14.51
N ILE A 96 1.58 -24.27 -13.79
CA ILE A 96 1.76 -22.91 -13.28
C ILE A 96 2.94 -22.78 -12.30
N LEU A 97 3.33 -23.87 -11.64
CA LEU A 97 4.47 -23.90 -10.72
C LEU A 97 5.82 -23.66 -11.42
N GLN A 98 5.86 -23.81 -12.75
CA GLN A 98 7.04 -23.48 -13.55
C GLN A 98 7.20 -21.95 -13.73
N VAL A 99 6.15 -21.17 -13.46
CA VAL A 99 6.21 -19.71 -13.43
C VAL A 99 6.58 -19.26 -12.02
N PRO A 100 7.75 -18.64 -11.80
CA PRO A 100 8.24 -18.32 -10.46
C PRO A 100 7.24 -17.51 -9.62
N GLY A 101 7.10 -17.87 -8.34
CA GLY A 101 6.21 -17.17 -7.40
C GLY A 101 4.74 -17.53 -7.50
N ASN A 102 4.38 -18.52 -8.33
CA ASN A 102 3.00 -18.98 -8.48
C ASN A 102 2.71 -20.26 -7.68
N ALA A 103 1.42 -20.47 -7.39
CA ALA A 103 0.91 -21.63 -6.68
C ALA A 103 -0.38 -22.12 -7.34
N VAL A 104 -0.66 -23.42 -7.21
CA VAL A 104 -1.95 -23.98 -7.61
C VAL A 104 -3.04 -23.56 -6.62
N THR A 105 -4.24 -23.36 -7.15
CA THR A 105 -5.42 -23.03 -6.36
C THR A 105 -6.44 -24.16 -6.46
N THR A 106 -6.96 -24.60 -5.31
CA THR A 106 -7.99 -25.63 -5.24
C THR A 106 -9.39 -25.03 -5.18
N PRO A 107 -10.43 -25.78 -5.66
CA PRO A 107 -11.81 -25.39 -5.43
C PRO A 107 -12.14 -25.23 -3.96
N VAL A 108 -13.05 -24.32 -3.64
CA VAL A 108 -13.51 -24.05 -2.27
C VAL A 108 -14.97 -24.44 -2.09
N THR A 109 -15.30 -25.00 -0.93
CA THR A 109 -16.66 -25.27 -0.49
C THR A 109 -17.22 -24.09 0.32
N VAL A 110 -18.52 -24.10 0.62
CA VAL A 110 -19.13 -23.09 1.51
C VAL A 110 -18.47 -23.11 2.89
N LYS A 111 -18.11 -24.30 3.41
CA LYS A 111 -17.40 -24.44 4.68
C LYS A 111 -16.02 -23.74 4.63
N ASP A 112 -15.29 -23.90 3.52
CA ASP A 112 -13.99 -23.23 3.33
C ASP A 112 -14.15 -21.71 3.27
N VAL A 113 -15.20 -21.21 2.62
CA VAL A 113 -15.49 -19.77 2.58
C VAL A 113 -15.71 -19.24 4.00
N ILE A 114 -16.54 -19.91 4.81
CA ILE A 114 -16.77 -19.50 6.20
C ILE A 114 -15.49 -19.55 7.02
N GLY A 115 -14.76 -20.67 6.97
CA GLY A 115 -13.50 -20.84 7.69
C GLY A 115 -12.47 -19.77 7.33
N ARG A 116 -12.23 -19.56 6.03
CA ARG A 116 -11.29 -18.53 5.57
C ARG A 116 -11.74 -17.13 5.95
N THR A 117 -13.05 -16.83 5.92
CA THR A 117 -13.56 -15.52 6.37
C THR A 117 -13.24 -15.26 7.85
N VAL A 118 -13.33 -16.28 8.71
CA VAL A 118 -12.92 -16.16 10.12
C VAL A 118 -11.42 -15.85 10.22
N HIS A 119 -10.57 -16.51 9.42
CA HIS A 119 -9.14 -16.20 9.35
C HIS A 119 -8.89 -14.73 8.88
N TRP A 120 -9.63 -14.26 7.87
CA TRP A 120 -9.54 -12.86 7.43
C TRP A 120 -9.93 -11.86 8.54
N CYS A 121 -10.91 -12.21 9.39
CA CYS A 121 -11.29 -11.34 10.51
C CYS A 121 -10.16 -11.10 11.51
N VAL A 122 -9.25 -12.04 11.66
CA VAL A 122 -8.07 -11.95 12.55
C VAL A 122 -6.76 -11.67 11.81
N PHE A 123 -6.84 -11.28 10.53
CA PHE A 123 -5.68 -11.02 9.67
C PHE A 123 -4.74 -12.24 9.49
N ASP A 124 -5.30 -13.44 9.47
CA ASP A 124 -4.52 -14.64 9.22
C ASP A 124 -4.48 -14.96 7.73
N GLY A 125 -3.45 -14.43 7.05
CA GLY A 125 -3.19 -14.60 5.62
C GLY A 125 -3.97 -13.66 4.71
N GLY A 126 -4.10 -14.05 3.45
CA GLY A 126 -4.79 -13.32 2.37
C GLY A 126 -4.98 -14.17 1.12
N THR A 127 -5.80 -13.70 0.19
CA THR A 127 -5.96 -14.32 -1.13
C THR A 127 -4.83 -13.87 -2.07
N GLN A 128 -4.51 -14.66 -3.11
CA GLN A 128 -3.50 -14.30 -4.10
C GLN A 128 -3.84 -12.95 -4.77
N LEU A 129 -5.08 -12.75 -5.21
CA LEU A 129 -5.55 -11.49 -5.80
C LEU A 129 -5.57 -10.32 -4.81
N GLY A 130 -5.58 -10.62 -3.52
CA GLY A 130 -5.43 -9.66 -2.41
C GLY A 130 -3.99 -9.45 -1.96
N GLY A 131 -2.98 -9.91 -2.70
CA GLY A 131 -1.58 -9.91 -2.28
C GLY A 131 -1.03 -8.57 -1.80
N ALA A 132 -1.48 -7.44 -2.34
CA ALA A 132 -1.09 -6.11 -1.86
C ALA A 132 -1.77 -5.70 -0.54
N MET A 133 -2.78 -6.44 -0.06
CA MET A 133 -3.52 -6.06 1.15
C MET A 133 -2.76 -6.33 2.46
N TRP A 134 -1.60 -6.99 2.44
CA TRP A 134 -0.69 -7.05 3.58
C TRP A 134 -0.41 -5.66 4.16
N PHE A 135 -0.35 -4.66 3.30
CA PHE A 135 -0.18 -3.27 3.68
C PHE A 135 -1.35 -2.74 4.52
N ILE A 136 -2.60 -3.10 4.18
CA ILE A 136 -3.79 -2.67 4.92
C ILE A 136 -3.77 -3.26 6.34
N GLN A 137 -3.41 -4.54 6.45
CA GLN A 137 -3.20 -5.22 7.73
C GLN A 137 -2.14 -4.51 8.58
N ALA A 138 -0.93 -4.33 8.05
CA ALA A 138 0.17 -3.67 8.75
C ALA A 138 -0.20 -2.24 9.16
N LEU A 139 -0.84 -1.47 8.27
CA LEU A 139 -1.27 -0.11 8.56
C LEU A 139 -2.36 -0.04 9.63
N PHE A 140 -3.27 -1.02 9.67
CA PHE A 140 -4.26 -1.14 10.74
C PHE A 140 -3.56 -1.37 12.08
N GLN A 141 -2.69 -2.39 12.17
CA GLN A 141 -1.95 -2.75 13.38
C GLN A 141 -1.11 -1.58 13.90
N VAL A 142 -0.32 -0.96 13.03
CA VAL A 142 0.49 0.23 13.37
C VAL A 142 -0.38 1.38 13.86
N SER A 143 -1.49 1.66 13.17
CA SER A 143 -2.38 2.77 13.54
C SER A 143 -3.00 2.57 14.94
N ILE A 144 -3.42 1.34 15.24
CA ILE A 144 -4.01 1.02 16.56
C ILE A 144 -2.95 1.09 17.65
N LEU A 145 -1.80 0.43 17.44
CA LEU A 145 -0.71 0.44 18.41
C LEU A 145 -0.23 1.87 18.69
N TYR A 146 -0.02 2.68 17.63
CA TYR A 146 0.39 4.07 17.78
C TYR A 146 -0.62 4.90 18.58
N ALA A 147 -1.91 4.73 18.30
CA ALA A 147 -2.98 5.44 19.00
C ALA A 147 -3.04 5.06 20.50
N LEU A 148 -2.86 3.78 20.81
CA LEU A 148 -2.85 3.29 22.21
C LEU A 148 -1.64 3.81 22.96
N VAL A 149 -0.44 3.71 22.38
CA VAL A 149 0.80 4.21 23.01
C VAL A 149 0.71 5.72 23.21
N GLU A 150 0.25 6.48 22.22
CA GLU A 150 0.07 7.93 22.34
C GLU A 150 -0.91 8.28 23.45
N PHE A 151 -2.04 7.58 23.55
CA PHE A 151 -3.02 7.78 24.60
C PHE A 151 -2.44 7.50 26.01
N ILE A 152 -1.68 6.41 26.15
CA ILE A 152 -1.02 6.05 27.41
C ILE A 152 0.01 7.11 27.78
N LEU A 153 0.87 7.51 26.85
CA LEU A 153 1.89 8.53 27.08
C LEU A 153 1.28 9.88 27.47
N GLN A 154 0.22 10.32 26.80
CA GLN A 154 -0.49 11.55 27.17
C GLN A 154 -1.03 11.52 28.60
N ARG A 155 -1.50 10.35 29.06
CA ARG A 155 -1.94 10.15 30.44
C ARG A 155 -0.78 10.17 31.45
N LEU A 156 0.28 9.43 31.17
CA LEU A 156 1.45 9.30 32.04
C LEU A 156 2.23 10.62 32.14
N LEU A 157 2.32 11.37 31.07
CA LEU A 157 3.06 12.64 31.02
C LEU A 157 2.19 13.87 31.31
N HIS A 158 0.96 13.66 31.79
CA HIS A 158 0.02 14.74 32.17
C HIS A 158 -0.12 15.81 31.08
N GLY A 159 -0.10 15.40 29.78
CA GLY A 159 -0.24 16.29 28.64
C GLY A 159 1.06 16.94 28.12
N ALA A 160 2.23 16.59 28.68
CA ALA A 160 3.51 17.02 28.11
C ALA A 160 3.76 16.40 26.71
N ASP A 161 4.81 16.87 26.02
CA ASP A 161 5.12 16.40 24.66
C ASP A 161 5.52 14.92 24.66
N THR A 162 4.84 14.15 23.81
CA THR A 162 5.04 12.70 23.67
C THR A 162 6.06 12.33 22.57
N LEU A 163 6.63 13.32 21.86
CA LEU A 163 7.52 13.04 20.72
C LEU A 163 8.74 12.20 21.10
N LEU A 164 9.46 12.60 22.15
CA LEU A 164 10.68 11.90 22.56
C LEU A 164 10.39 10.44 22.99
N PRO A 165 9.47 10.17 23.93
CA PRO A 165 9.16 8.79 24.31
C PRO A 165 8.58 7.96 23.16
N GLN A 166 7.75 8.56 22.28
CA GLN A 166 7.31 7.90 21.06
C GLN A 166 8.48 7.57 20.12
N GLY A 167 9.43 8.48 19.98
CA GLY A 167 10.64 8.29 19.19
C GLY A 167 11.50 7.13 19.68
N LEU A 168 11.75 7.09 20.99
CA LEU A 168 12.51 6.00 21.62
C LEU A 168 11.81 4.66 21.43
N PHE A 169 10.50 4.61 21.69
CA PHE A 169 9.70 3.40 21.49
C PHE A 169 9.71 2.95 20.02
N SER A 170 9.60 3.89 19.09
CA SER A 170 9.63 3.59 17.63
C SER A 170 10.98 3.04 17.20
N GLY A 171 12.09 3.53 17.77
CA GLY A 171 13.44 3.02 17.50
C GLY A 171 13.61 1.58 17.99
N VAL A 172 13.12 1.27 19.19
CA VAL A 172 13.12 -0.10 19.72
C VAL A 172 12.30 -1.03 18.83
N LEU A 173 11.09 -0.63 18.43
CA LEU A 173 10.23 -1.43 17.56
C LEU A 173 10.86 -1.64 16.17
N LEU A 174 11.51 -0.62 15.60
CA LEU A 174 12.21 -0.74 14.33
C LEU A 174 13.34 -1.77 14.40
N TRP A 175 14.13 -1.73 15.47
CA TRP A 175 15.20 -2.70 15.69
C TRP A 175 14.65 -4.13 15.87
N LEU A 176 13.60 -4.30 16.69
CA LEU A 176 12.93 -5.59 16.87
C LEU A 176 12.34 -6.11 15.56
N GLY A 177 11.64 -5.26 14.80
CA GLY A 177 11.08 -5.62 13.50
C GLY A 177 12.15 -6.09 12.51
N TRP A 178 13.30 -5.40 12.46
CA TRP A 178 14.44 -5.82 11.65
C TRP A 178 14.99 -7.17 12.08
N ARG A 179 15.15 -7.39 13.40
CA ARG A 179 15.58 -8.71 13.94
C ARG A 179 14.58 -9.82 13.61
N CYS A 180 13.28 -9.54 13.66
CA CYS A 180 12.24 -10.45 13.22
C CYS A 180 12.38 -10.79 11.73
N GLY A 181 12.64 -9.79 10.87
CA GLY A 181 12.87 -10.00 9.44
C GLY A 181 14.08 -10.92 9.17
N LEU A 182 15.19 -10.68 9.85
CA LEU A 182 16.39 -11.53 9.74
C LEU A 182 16.15 -12.98 10.21
N ALA A 183 15.27 -13.16 11.21
CA ALA A 183 14.91 -14.47 11.72
C ALA A 183 13.78 -15.17 10.93
N GLY A 184 13.26 -14.53 9.87
CA GLY A 184 12.10 -15.04 9.13
C GLY A 184 10.79 -15.07 9.96
N TRP A 185 10.74 -14.37 11.10
CA TRP A 185 9.58 -14.35 11.99
C TRP A 185 8.62 -13.21 11.62
N ASN A 186 7.43 -13.56 11.22
CA ASN A 186 6.39 -12.58 10.89
C ASN A 186 4.98 -13.09 11.18
N VAL A 187 4.78 -13.63 12.38
CA VAL A 187 3.46 -14.12 12.81
C VAL A 187 2.46 -12.96 12.79
N TRP A 188 1.35 -13.16 12.09
CA TRP A 188 0.29 -12.16 11.89
C TRP A 188 0.77 -10.79 11.35
N GLY A 189 1.91 -10.71 10.69
CA GLY A 189 2.46 -9.46 10.18
C GLY A 189 3.04 -8.54 11.27
N LEU A 190 3.21 -9.02 12.51
CA LEU A 190 3.68 -8.20 13.63
C LEU A 190 5.11 -7.71 13.44
N GLY A 191 5.98 -8.50 12.79
CA GLY A 191 7.34 -8.06 12.44
C GLY A 191 7.33 -6.87 11.51
N ILE A 192 6.47 -6.89 10.47
CA ILE A 192 6.27 -5.78 9.54
C ILE A 192 5.69 -4.57 10.28
N ALA A 193 4.69 -4.77 11.12
CA ALA A 193 4.07 -3.69 11.88
C ALA A 193 5.07 -3.00 12.83
N ALA A 194 5.95 -3.76 13.49
CA ALA A 194 7.01 -3.21 14.31
C ALA A 194 7.97 -2.32 13.51
N SER A 195 8.43 -2.78 12.33
CA SER A 195 9.27 -1.99 11.42
C SER A 195 8.55 -0.70 10.96
N CYS A 196 7.30 -0.81 10.57
CA CYS A 196 6.52 0.30 10.02
C CYS A 196 6.02 1.31 11.07
N TYR A 197 6.08 0.96 12.37
CA TYR A 197 5.71 1.89 13.44
C TYR A 197 6.59 3.15 13.43
N CYS A 198 7.89 2.98 13.20
CA CYS A 198 8.82 4.11 13.12
C CYS A 198 8.51 5.00 11.90
N LEU A 199 8.11 4.42 10.77
CA LEU A 199 7.71 5.18 9.59
C LEU A 199 6.45 6.02 9.85
N PHE A 200 5.48 5.46 10.59
CA PHE A 200 4.30 6.20 11.02
C PHE A 200 4.68 7.35 11.97
N TYR A 201 5.54 7.10 12.96
CA TYR A 201 6.09 8.13 13.83
C TYR A 201 6.79 9.26 13.05
N LEU A 202 7.65 8.93 12.08
CA LEU A 202 8.28 9.93 11.21
C LEU A 202 7.26 10.83 10.51
N GLY A 203 6.13 10.29 10.08
CA GLY A 203 5.05 11.08 9.52
C GLY A 203 4.50 12.12 10.50
N THR A 204 4.38 11.79 11.78
CA THR A 204 3.94 12.76 12.81
C THR A 204 4.98 13.84 13.08
N VAL A 205 6.27 13.47 13.07
CA VAL A 205 7.39 14.42 13.20
C VAL A 205 7.41 15.38 12.01
N LEU A 206 7.38 14.85 10.80
CA LEU A 206 7.42 15.65 9.57
C LEU A 206 6.27 16.67 9.51
N ARG A 207 5.08 16.31 10.01
CA ARG A 207 3.97 17.25 10.10
C ARG A 207 4.27 18.46 10.99
N ARG A 208 5.05 18.26 12.07
CA ARG A 208 5.40 19.35 13.00
C ARG A 208 6.57 20.20 12.49
N THR A 209 7.48 19.61 11.72
CA THR A 209 8.73 20.25 11.30
C THR A 209 8.70 20.82 9.88
N THR A 210 7.78 20.37 9.03
CA THR A 210 7.73 20.82 7.63
C THR A 210 7.27 22.27 7.54
N ARG A 211 8.11 23.10 6.92
CA ARG A 211 7.80 24.50 6.57
C ARG A 211 7.09 24.55 5.22
N GLU A 212 6.06 25.40 5.09
CA GLU A 212 5.24 25.49 3.88
C GLU A 212 5.87 26.36 2.77
N SER A 213 6.64 27.38 3.14
CA SER A 213 7.20 28.36 2.21
C SER A 213 8.64 28.04 1.82
N ILE A 214 8.81 27.24 0.77
CA ILE A 214 10.12 27.01 0.13
C ILE A 214 10.04 27.53 -1.30
N PRO A 215 11.01 28.34 -1.77
CA PRO A 215 11.08 28.82 -3.16
C PRO A 215 11.12 27.68 -4.18
N THR A 216 10.53 27.88 -5.36
CA THR A 216 10.39 26.82 -6.39
C THR A 216 11.73 26.25 -6.84
N TYR A 217 12.79 27.09 -6.97
CA TYR A 217 14.12 26.60 -7.35
C TYR A 217 14.72 25.64 -6.31
N GLN A 218 14.50 25.92 -5.01
CA GLN A 218 14.94 25.03 -3.93
C GLN A 218 14.16 23.70 -3.96
N ARG A 219 12.88 23.70 -4.36
CA ARG A 219 12.10 22.47 -4.55
C ARG A 219 12.69 21.59 -5.64
N GLY A 220 13.08 22.16 -6.79
CA GLY A 220 13.76 21.45 -7.86
C GLY A 220 15.08 20.83 -7.41
N THR A 221 15.88 21.58 -6.64
CA THR A 221 17.14 21.09 -6.07
C THR A 221 16.91 19.94 -5.08
N LEU A 222 15.93 20.08 -4.18
CA LEU A 222 15.59 19.02 -3.21
C LEU A 222 15.07 17.75 -3.91
N PHE A 223 14.25 17.91 -4.95
CA PHE A 223 13.79 16.80 -5.78
C PHE A 223 14.97 16.07 -6.42
N ALA A 224 15.85 16.79 -7.10
CA ALA A 224 17.02 16.22 -7.77
C ALA A 224 17.99 15.55 -6.78
N ALA A 225 18.24 16.18 -5.62
CA ALA A 225 19.08 15.61 -4.57
C ALA A 225 18.48 14.34 -3.99
N ALA A 226 17.19 14.32 -3.67
CA ALA A 226 16.51 13.13 -3.17
C ALA A 226 16.50 11.99 -4.19
N PHE A 227 16.31 12.30 -5.48
CA PHE A 227 16.39 11.35 -6.56
C PHE A 227 17.80 10.72 -6.68
N ALA A 228 18.84 11.58 -6.67
CA ALA A 228 20.23 11.13 -6.73
C ALA A 228 20.60 10.24 -5.52
N VAL A 229 20.18 10.62 -4.30
CA VAL A 229 20.40 9.84 -3.09
C VAL A 229 19.73 8.46 -3.23
N LEU A 230 18.49 8.39 -3.71
CA LEU A 230 17.79 7.10 -3.91
C LEU A 230 18.47 6.26 -4.99
N LEU A 231 18.98 6.84 -6.08
CA LEU A 231 19.75 6.10 -7.09
C LEU A 231 21.02 5.48 -6.50
N ILE A 232 21.75 6.23 -5.67
CA ILE A 232 22.96 5.73 -5.00
C ILE A 232 22.58 4.62 -4.01
N LEU A 233 21.59 4.84 -3.16
CA LEU A 233 21.14 3.86 -2.18
C LEU A 233 20.62 2.58 -2.83
N GLY A 234 19.94 2.67 -3.98
CA GLY A 234 19.48 1.51 -4.74
C GLY A 234 20.61 0.61 -5.26
N ARG A 235 21.86 1.13 -5.31
CA ARG A 235 23.06 0.32 -5.62
C ARG A 235 23.66 -0.33 -4.37
N LEU A 236 23.34 0.16 -3.18
CA LEU A 236 23.93 -0.28 -1.91
C LEU A 236 23.05 -1.25 -1.15
N GLY A 237 21.74 -1.32 -1.47
CA GLY A 237 20.83 -2.20 -0.75
C GLY A 237 19.42 -2.20 -1.31
N SER A 238 18.54 -2.92 -0.65
CA SER A 238 17.14 -3.09 -1.05
C SER A 238 16.18 -2.94 0.12
N VAL A 239 14.91 -2.68 -0.21
CA VAL A 239 13.79 -2.64 0.74
C VAL A 239 12.63 -3.48 0.18
N GLY A 240 12.27 -4.54 0.90
CA GLY A 240 11.12 -5.40 0.61
C GLY A 240 10.19 -5.48 1.82
N LEU A 241 9.45 -4.42 2.11
CA LEU A 241 8.61 -4.34 3.33
C LEU A 241 7.56 -5.44 3.41
N ALA A 242 7.05 -5.95 2.29
CA ALA A 242 6.07 -7.05 2.27
C ALA A 242 6.61 -8.34 2.92
N GLY A 243 7.91 -8.61 2.76
CA GLY A 243 8.61 -9.72 3.39
C GLY A 243 9.37 -9.32 4.66
N ASN A 244 9.19 -8.10 5.16
CA ASN A 244 9.98 -7.52 6.25
C ASN A 244 11.50 -7.56 6.01
N GLY A 245 11.93 -7.55 4.73
CA GLY A 245 13.32 -7.60 4.30
C GLY A 245 13.84 -6.21 3.94
N TYR A 246 14.87 -5.73 4.63
CA TYR A 246 15.58 -4.50 4.29
C TYR A 246 17.00 -4.54 4.88
N SER A 247 17.94 -3.87 4.22
CA SER A 247 19.37 -3.99 4.50
C SER A 247 19.75 -3.63 5.94
N SER A 248 19.18 -2.56 6.49
CA SER A 248 19.33 -2.17 7.90
C SER A 248 18.27 -1.14 8.32
N PRO A 249 18.05 -0.94 9.64
CA PRO A 249 17.18 0.11 10.14
C PRO A 249 17.50 1.50 9.62
N ILE A 250 18.78 1.88 9.59
CA ILE A 250 19.24 3.17 9.08
C ILE A 250 18.95 3.30 7.58
N PHE A 251 19.20 2.23 6.82
CA PHE A 251 18.93 2.19 5.38
C PHE A 251 17.44 2.44 5.09
N LEU A 252 16.54 1.75 5.82
CA LEU A 252 15.09 1.97 5.69
C LEU A 252 14.71 3.41 6.01
N LEU A 253 15.24 4.01 7.08
CA LEU A 253 14.93 5.39 7.46
C LEU A 253 15.39 6.40 6.40
N VAL A 254 16.62 6.25 5.91
CA VAL A 254 17.20 7.18 4.93
C VAL A 254 16.47 7.10 3.59
N THR A 255 16.19 5.88 3.08
CA THR A 255 15.43 5.69 1.83
C THR A 255 14.00 6.20 1.96
N SER A 256 13.35 6.00 3.10
CA SER A 256 12.00 6.49 3.37
C SER A 256 11.92 8.01 3.41
N LEU A 257 12.89 8.68 4.09
CA LEU A 257 12.96 10.13 4.15
C LEU A 257 13.29 10.75 2.78
N ALA A 258 14.25 10.18 2.05
CA ALA A 258 14.56 10.61 0.69
C ALA A 258 13.33 10.45 -0.23
N GLY A 259 12.63 9.30 -0.14
CA GLY A 259 11.39 9.07 -0.88
C GLY A 259 10.25 10.04 -0.51
N TRP A 260 10.13 10.40 0.78
CA TRP A 260 9.19 11.43 1.22
C TRP A 260 9.50 12.78 0.57
N VAL A 261 10.77 13.22 0.60
CA VAL A 261 11.21 14.48 -0.02
C VAL A 261 10.93 14.43 -1.52
N LEU A 262 11.34 13.37 -2.20
CA LEU A 262 11.14 13.18 -3.63
C LEU A 262 9.66 13.36 -4.02
N VAL A 263 8.77 12.63 -3.37
CA VAL A 263 7.34 12.64 -3.70
C VAL A 263 6.66 13.94 -3.29
N ARG A 264 7.07 14.53 -2.16
CA ARG A 264 6.53 15.81 -1.71
C ARG A 264 6.89 16.94 -2.68
N GLU A 265 8.15 17.01 -3.06
CA GLU A 265 8.58 18.08 -3.99
C GLU A 265 8.01 17.84 -5.39
N ALA A 266 7.87 16.58 -5.86
CA ALA A 266 7.12 16.29 -7.09
C ALA A 266 5.66 16.77 -7.02
N ALA A 267 4.97 16.53 -5.91
CA ALA A 267 3.60 16.99 -5.70
C ALA A 267 3.51 18.53 -5.68
N CYS A 268 4.49 19.22 -5.05
CA CYS A 268 4.54 20.67 -5.03
C CYS A 268 4.88 21.28 -6.41
N LEU A 269 5.83 20.69 -7.15
CA LEU A 269 6.22 21.15 -8.49
C LEU A 269 5.11 20.93 -9.52
N THR A 270 4.28 19.91 -9.35
CA THR A 270 3.13 19.65 -10.23
C THR A 270 1.86 20.40 -9.81
N ALA A 271 1.82 21.01 -8.63
CA ALA A 271 0.67 21.76 -8.12
C ALA A 271 0.19 22.90 -9.03
N PRO A 272 1.07 23.64 -9.74
CA PRO A 272 0.65 24.67 -10.70
C PRO A 272 -0.04 24.13 -11.94
N LEU A 273 0.03 22.80 -12.23
CA LEU A 273 -0.60 22.16 -13.38
C LEU A 273 -2.00 21.64 -12.98
N PRO A 274 -3.10 22.35 -13.32
CA PRO A 274 -4.43 22.02 -12.78
C PRO A 274 -4.88 20.59 -13.10
N CYS A 275 -4.69 20.12 -14.34
CA CYS A 275 -5.07 18.78 -14.76
C CYS A 275 -4.32 17.69 -13.98
N VAL A 276 -3.00 17.83 -13.79
CA VAL A 276 -2.17 16.88 -13.06
C VAL A 276 -2.56 16.87 -11.58
N ARG A 277 -2.70 18.06 -10.96
CA ARG A 277 -3.12 18.18 -9.57
C ARG A 277 -4.48 17.53 -9.31
N VAL A 278 -5.47 17.77 -10.17
CA VAL A 278 -6.81 17.19 -10.03
C VAL A 278 -6.77 15.67 -10.19
N ALA A 279 -6.04 15.17 -11.19
CA ALA A 279 -5.88 13.74 -11.43
C ALA A 279 -5.18 13.04 -10.24
N LEU A 280 -4.04 13.58 -9.77
CA LEU A 280 -3.32 13.02 -8.62
C LEU A 280 -4.17 13.06 -7.35
N ALA A 281 -4.85 14.16 -7.07
CA ALA A 281 -5.74 14.25 -5.92
C ALA A 281 -6.92 13.28 -6.01
N TYR A 282 -7.45 13.02 -7.20
CA TYR A 282 -8.50 12.02 -7.43
C TYR A 282 -7.99 10.61 -7.14
N LEU A 283 -6.82 10.24 -7.69
CA LEU A 283 -6.15 8.96 -7.41
C LEU A 283 -5.87 8.80 -5.92
N GLY A 284 -5.34 9.85 -5.26
CA GLY A 284 -5.06 9.86 -3.83
C GLY A 284 -6.28 9.63 -2.94
N ARG A 285 -7.48 10.01 -3.41
CA ARG A 285 -8.76 9.72 -2.72
C ARG A 285 -9.33 8.35 -3.04
N ALA A 286 -8.92 7.73 -4.12
CA ALA A 286 -9.41 6.43 -4.61
C ALA A 286 -8.39 5.29 -4.39
N THR A 287 -7.48 5.42 -3.42
CA THR A 287 -6.41 4.42 -3.20
C THR A 287 -6.95 3.03 -2.86
N MET A 288 -8.01 2.93 -2.04
CA MET A 288 -8.52 1.63 -1.56
C MET A 288 -9.02 0.72 -2.70
N PRO A 289 -9.91 1.14 -3.61
CA PRO A 289 -10.32 0.29 -4.73
C PRO A 289 -9.15 -0.10 -5.64
N ILE A 290 -8.14 0.77 -5.82
CA ILE A 290 -6.95 0.44 -6.60
C ILE A 290 -6.13 -0.65 -5.89
N VAL A 291 -5.86 -0.52 -4.58
CA VAL A 291 -5.14 -1.55 -3.81
C VAL A 291 -5.84 -2.91 -3.89
N ILE A 292 -7.17 -2.95 -3.85
CA ILE A 292 -7.95 -4.20 -3.86
C ILE A 292 -7.97 -4.83 -5.25
N LEU A 293 -8.14 -4.05 -6.32
CA LEU A 293 -8.55 -4.57 -7.62
C LEU A 293 -7.44 -4.58 -8.69
N HIS A 294 -6.28 -3.94 -8.49
CA HIS A 294 -5.27 -3.82 -9.55
C HIS A 294 -4.73 -5.17 -10.05
N PHE A 295 -4.53 -6.18 -9.16
CA PHE A 295 -4.11 -7.51 -9.60
C PHE A 295 -5.18 -8.22 -10.44
N LEU A 296 -6.46 -8.08 -10.08
CA LEU A 296 -7.54 -8.59 -10.90
C LEU A 296 -7.60 -7.86 -12.25
N SER A 297 -7.34 -6.55 -12.26
CA SER A 297 -7.27 -5.75 -13.50
C SER A 297 -6.13 -6.17 -14.42
N PHE A 298 -5.01 -6.62 -13.87
CA PHE A 298 -3.88 -7.15 -14.64
C PHE A 298 -4.27 -8.40 -15.43
N LYS A 299 -5.22 -9.21 -14.93
CA LYS A 299 -5.69 -10.41 -15.64
C LYS A 299 -6.31 -10.09 -17.00
N LEU A 300 -6.95 -8.92 -17.16
CA LEU A 300 -7.46 -8.49 -18.47
C LEU A 300 -6.33 -8.28 -19.47
N VAL A 301 -5.22 -7.65 -19.07
CA VAL A 301 -4.06 -7.43 -19.94
C VAL A 301 -3.40 -8.75 -20.31
N THR A 302 -3.22 -9.64 -19.31
CA THR A 302 -2.68 -10.98 -19.55
C THR A 302 -3.57 -11.77 -20.52
N TRP A 303 -4.89 -11.74 -20.33
CA TRP A 303 -5.84 -12.42 -21.21
C TRP A 303 -5.76 -11.92 -22.66
N LEU A 304 -5.77 -10.59 -22.87
CA LEU A 304 -5.62 -10.00 -24.21
C LEU A 304 -4.28 -10.37 -24.86
N GLY A 305 -3.20 -10.36 -24.08
CA GLY A 305 -1.88 -10.80 -24.54
C GLY A 305 -1.86 -12.27 -24.96
N LEU A 306 -2.46 -13.16 -24.17
CA LEU A 306 -2.55 -14.59 -24.50
C LEU A 306 -3.36 -14.83 -25.79
N LEU A 307 -4.45 -14.08 -26.01
CA LEU A 307 -5.22 -14.16 -27.26
C LEU A 307 -4.38 -13.76 -28.47
N THR A 308 -3.49 -12.80 -28.35
CA THR A 308 -2.65 -12.33 -29.48
C THR A 308 -1.43 -13.20 -29.72
N THR A 309 -0.94 -13.90 -28.69
CA THR A 309 0.27 -14.75 -28.76
C THR A 309 -0.03 -16.25 -28.93
N GLY A 310 -1.30 -16.65 -28.82
CA GLY A 310 -1.67 -18.07 -28.83
C GLY A 310 -1.23 -18.83 -27.60
N GLY A 311 -1.09 -18.13 -26.43
CA GLY A 311 -0.60 -18.73 -25.20
C GLY A 311 -1.64 -19.63 -24.52
N GLU A 312 -1.15 -20.55 -23.69
CA GLU A 312 -1.96 -21.52 -22.94
C GLU A 312 -2.87 -20.84 -21.92
N PRO A 313 -4.15 -21.26 -21.77
CA PRO A 313 -5.11 -20.59 -20.87
C PRO A 313 -4.71 -20.55 -19.42
N TYR A 314 -3.99 -21.58 -18.88
CA TYR A 314 -3.56 -21.61 -17.48
C TYR A 314 -2.58 -20.48 -17.14
N LEU A 315 -1.86 -19.93 -18.12
CA LEU A 315 -0.94 -18.81 -17.94
C LEU A 315 -1.65 -17.50 -17.54
N LEU A 316 -2.97 -17.41 -17.74
CA LEU A 316 -3.76 -16.30 -17.20
C LEU A 316 -3.67 -16.22 -15.70
N ALA A 317 -3.48 -17.36 -15.00
CA ALA A 317 -3.32 -17.40 -13.55
C ALA A 317 -1.99 -16.81 -13.06
N ALA A 318 -0.98 -16.63 -13.94
CA ALA A 318 0.33 -16.11 -13.55
C ALA A 318 0.21 -14.80 -12.73
N PHE A 319 0.93 -14.72 -11.61
CA PHE A 319 0.81 -13.64 -10.64
C PHE A 319 2.18 -13.00 -10.34
N PRO A 320 2.27 -11.69 -10.25
CA PRO A 320 1.19 -10.71 -10.47
C PRO A 320 0.86 -10.52 -11.96
N ILE A 321 1.78 -10.77 -12.86
CA ILE A 321 1.70 -10.62 -14.31
C ILE A 321 2.34 -11.81 -15.02
N TYR A 322 2.04 -12.01 -16.30
CA TYR A 322 2.70 -13.01 -17.13
C TYR A 322 3.70 -12.36 -18.11
N PHE A 323 3.25 -11.36 -18.85
CA PHE A 323 4.11 -10.71 -19.84
C PHE A 323 5.07 -9.74 -19.15
N THR A 324 6.37 -10.06 -19.24
CA THR A 324 7.47 -9.22 -18.74
C THR A 324 8.30 -8.69 -19.90
N GLY A 325 8.97 -7.56 -19.69
CA GLY A 325 9.78 -6.91 -20.74
C GLY A 325 8.97 -6.03 -21.70
N GLY A 326 9.65 -5.36 -22.62
CA GLY A 326 9.03 -4.43 -23.56
C GLY A 326 8.17 -3.36 -22.89
N ALA A 327 7.05 -3.03 -23.53
CA ALA A 327 6.12 -1.99 -23.05
C ALA A 327 4.90 -2.55 -22.29
N TRP A 328 4.84 -3.83 -21.96
CA TRP A 328 3.71 -4.44 -21.27
C TRP A 328 3.37 -3.78 -19.93
N TRP A 329 4.39 -3.29 -19.22
CA TRP A 329 4.21 -2.58 -17.97
C TRP A 329 3.31 -1.33 -18.13
N LEU A 330 3.29 -0.67 -19.29
CA LEU A 330 2.38 0.46 -19.55
C LEU A 330 0.93 -0.01 -19.57
N ALA A 331 0.63 -1.10 -20.26
CA ALA A 331 -0.71 -1.67 -20.34
C ALA A 331 -1.19 -2.16 -18.97
N TYR A 332 -0.34 -2.87 -18.21
CA TYR A 332 -0.65 -3.30 -16.85
C TYR A 332 -0.89 -2.11 -15.92
N THR A 333 -0.03 -1.09 -15.99
CA THR A 333 -0.20 0.12 -15.15
C THR A 333 -1.51 0.84 -15.49
N ALA A 334 -1.80 1.03 -16.77
CA ALA A 334 -3.04 1.68 -17.20
C ALA A 334 -4.28 0.88 -16.74
N ALA A 335 -4.31 -0.43 -16.96
CA ALA A 335 -5.41 -1.29 -16.51
C ALA A 335 -5.55 -1.28 -15.00
N GLY A 336 -4.43 -1.39 -14.25
CA GLY A 336 -4.42 -1.40 -12.78
C GLY A 336 -4.87 -0.10 -12.13
N LEU A 337 -4.82 1.02 -12.85
CA LEU A 337 -5.35 2.31 -12.39
C LEU A 337 -6.79 2.54 -12.88
N VAL A 338 -7.05 2.35 -14.17
CA VAL A 338 -8.33 2.75 -14.80
C VAL A 338 -9.47 1.82 -14.42
N LEU A 339 -9.27 0.50 -14.46
CA LEU A 339 -10.36 -0.46 -14.21
C LEU A 339 -10.89 -0.41 -12.76
N PRO A 340 -10.03 -0.33 -11.71
CA PRO A 340 -10.51 -0.14 -10.35
C PRO A 340 -11.29 1.17 -10.15
N LEU A 341 -10.88 2.26 -10.83
CA LEU A 341 -11.59 3.54 -10.77
C LEU A 341 -12.96 3.45 -11.45
N ALA A 342 -13.05 2.80 -12.61
CA ALA A 342 -14.31 2.56 -13.31
C ALA A 342 -15.26 1.70 -12.45
N ALA A 343 -14.76 0.61 -11.86
CA ALA A 343 -15.53 -0.24 -10.94
C ALA A 343 -16.05 0.55 -9.72
N ASN A 344 -15.20 1.41 -9.13
CA ASN A 344 -15.59 2.27 -8.02
C ASN A 344 -16.65 3.32 -8.42
N ALA A 345 -16.58 3.85 -9.63
CA ALA A 345 -17.58 4.79 -10.14
C ALA A 345 -18.94 4.11 -10.33
N VAL A 346 -18.96 2.90 -10.91
CA VAL A 346 -20.18 2.08 -11.05
C VAL A 346 -20.76 1.74 -9.67
N TYR A 347 -19.93 1.26 -8.73
CA TYR A 347 -20.36 0.96 -7.36
C TYR A 347 -21.02 2.18 -6.69
N LYS A 348 -20.40 3.35 -6.78
CA LYS A 348 -20.96 4.59 -6.21
C LYS A 348 -22.30 4.97 -6.85
N LYS A 349 -22.44 4.81 -8.16
CA LYS A 349 -23.70 5.08 -8.87
C LYS A 349 -24.80 4.15 -8.38
N ILE A 350 -24.55 2.84 -8.32
CA ILE A 350 -25.50 1.84 -7.82
C ILE A 350 -25.91 2.16 -6.37
N LYS A 351 -24.92 2.39 -5.49
CA LYS A 351 -25.18 2.72 -4.08
C LYS A 351 -26.06 3.94 -3.93
N ASN A 352 -25.80 5.01 -4.69
CA ASN A 352 -26.60 6.24 -4.62
C ASN A 352 -28.02 6.02 -5.14
N THR A 353 -28.21 5.19 -6.17
CA THR A 353 -29.54 4.83 -6.68
C THR A 353 -30.35 4.03 -5.65
N VAL A 354 -29.72 3.02 -5.02
CA VAL A 354 -30.36 2.16 -3.99
C VAL A 354 -30.71 2.94 -2.71
N LEU A 355 -29.91 3.95 -2.33
CA LEU A 355 -30.17 4.77 -1.14
C LEU A 355 -31.14 5.93 -1.41
N ALA A 356 -31.47 6.19 -2.66
CA ALA A 356 -32.46 7.21 -3.05
C ALA A 356 -33.90 6.65 -3.14
N HIS A 357 -34.05 5.35 -3.01
CA HIS A 357 -35.30 4.59 -2.86
C HIS A 357 -35.40 4.00 -1.45
#